data_9cbb6bb67f6e8d30776428543eb42722
#
_entry.id   9cbb6bb67f6e8d30776428543eb42722
#
_cell.length_a   1.000
_cell.length_b   1.000
_cell.length_c   1.000
_cell.angle_alpha   90.00
_cell.angle_beta   90.00
_cell.angle_gamma   90.00
#
_symmetry.space_group_name_H-M   'P 1'
#
loop_
_entity.id
_entity.type
_entity.pdbx_description
1 polymer ?
#
loop_
_entity_poly.entity_id
_entity_poly.type
_entity_poly.pdbx_seq_one_letter_code
_entity_poly.pdbx_strand_id
1 'polypeptide(L)'
;MRKIPIENFCIPSDYRKETTDVGSLALSIQEVGLLYPILVEQQDDKFVITEGRRRFRALTEVLGYTELEEYEHFMERKNLKVANDLVIQFIGNNEREDFKPLEAASLVRDIHASYVSVYGVAVPGGKSKKKGWRLEDTGRIIGKDKAYVSRMLSFLEFPEEIKECKTVSEAMHTVESIKRKKLLETVRSERVKKVISSMSLRMDDLLKGFKLMEAVPFLESLDDECCSLVFTDPPFGMEYDDIGGGENYDTYEDDPKEIMSLITECIPHYYRILKPNKFCIIWTSFDFAKPIKELMSKAGFFISNTPLFWVKTNSSGRSNDPDHKPGSIVEQAVFGWKGSGAELSIKGQANVFPYPTVKGKDRIHIAQKPDSLGVRFLEMFSLPGDVICDTFTGSAYALRACYLTKRAFIGCEKSKANYDRAVTYCRDWLKTLEDEQIANDN
;
A
#
# COMPACT_ATOMS: atom_id res chain seq x y z
N MET A 1 -16.85 -2.22 39.97
CA MET A 1 -15.85 -3.18 40.45
C MET A 1 -16.07 -3.38 41.92
N ARG A 2 -15.95 -4.62 42.39
CA ARG A 2 -16.10 -4.93 43.82
C ARG A 2 -14.81 -4.54 44.53
N LYS A 3 -14.91 -3.71 45.59
CA LYS A 3 -13.78 -3.38 46.44
C LYS A 3 -13.84 -4.28 47.67
N ILE A 4 -12.74 -4.92 47.97
CA ILE A 4 -12.62 -5.87 49.06
C ILE A 4 -11.56 -5.37 50.03
N PRO A 5 -11.87 -5.19 51.34
CA PRO A 5 -10.89 -4.86 52.36
C PRO A 5 -9.76 -5.89 52.41
N ILE A 6 -8.54 -5.42 52.64
CA ILE A 6 -7.35 -6.29 52.67
C ILE A 6 -7.41 -7.36 53.77
N GLU A 7 -8.16 -7.13 54.81
CA GLU A 7 -8.40 -8.08 55.92
C GLU A 7 -9.13 -9.37 55.49
N ASN A 8 -9.82 -9.29 54.34
CA ASN A 8 -10.50 -10.44 53.75
C ASN A 8 -9.56 -11.29 52.90
N PHE A 9 -8.32 -10.86 52.66
CA PHE A 9 -7.32 -11.63 51.94
C PHE A 9 -6.43 -12.40 52.95
N CYS A 10 -6.09 -13.65 52.65
CA CYS A 10 -5.17 -14.42 53.44
C CYS A 10 -4.09 -15.09 52.58
N ILE A 11 -2.89 -15.11 53.11
CA ILE A 11 -1.75 -15.88 52.56
C ILE A 11 -1.72 -17.23 53.31
N PRO A 12 -1.75 -18.37 52.59
CA PRO A 12 -1.66 -19.67 53.22
C PRO A 12 -0.40 -19.83 54.10
N SER A 13 -0.55 -20.47 55.27
CA SER A 13 0.52 -20.62 56.30
C SER A 13 1.67 -21.51 55.89
N ASP A 14 1.50 -22.33 54.86
CA ASP A 14 2.44 -23.39 54.46
C ASP A 14 3.65 -22.89 53.66
N TYR A 15 3.76 -21.60 53.52
CA TYR A 15 4.83 -20.99 52.69
C TYR A 15 5.93 -20.36 53.55
N ARG A 16 7.19 -20.69 53.22
CA ARG A 16 8.38 -20.04 53.78
C ARG A 16 8.23 -18.53 53.68
N LYS A 17 8.52 -17.81 54.75
CA LYS A 17 8.64 -16.34 54.74
C LYS A 17 9.72 -15.96 53.72
N GLU A 18 9.34 -15.65 52.54
CA GLU A 18 10.26 -15.02 51.57
C GLU A 18 10.62 -13.62 52.10
N THR A 19 11.85 -13.47 52.54
CA THR A 19 12.44 -12.20 53.00
C THR A 19 12.83 -11.28 51.83
N THR A 20 12.19 -11.45 50.67
CA THR A 20 12.49 -10.62 49.50
C THR A 20 11.93 -9.22 49.66
N ASP A 21 12.81 -8.25 49.49
CA ASP A 21 12.45 -6.83 49.38
C ASP A 21 11.41 -6.62 48.29
N VAL A 22 10.28 -6.01 48.63
CA VAL A 22 9.19 -5.67 47.67
C VAL A 22 9.18 -4.16 47.32
N GLY A 23 10.16 -3.40 47.78
CA GLY A 23 10.23 -1.95 47.56
C GLY A 23 10.40 -1.60 46.09
N SER A 24 11.31 -2.26 45.39
CA SER A 24 11.49 -2.06 43.93
C SER A 24 10.25 -2.44 43.10
N LEU A 25 9.54 -3.47 43.52
CA LEU A 25 8.28 -3.87 42.88
C LEU A 25 7.16 -2.84 43.17
N ALA A 26 7.11 -2.29 44.37
CA ALA A 26 6.15 -1.25 44.74
C ALA A 26 6.35 0.03 43.90
N LEU A 27 7.60 0.47 43.69
CA LEU A 27 7.93 1.60 42.84
C LEU A 27 7.47 1.34 41.37
N SER A 28 7.75 0.16 40.83
CA SER A 28 7.29 -0.22 39.49
C SER A 28 5.76 -0.23 39.40
N ILE A 29 5.05 -0.74 40.40
CA ILE A 29 3.58 -0.71 40.44
C ILE A 29 3.04 0.73 40.50
N GLN A 30 3.73 1.61 41.23
CA GLN A 30 3.36 3.02 41.33
C GLN A 30 3.53 3.77 40.00
N GLU A 31 4.56 3.46 39.21
CA GLU A 31 4.86 4.11 37.95
C GLU A 31 3.99 3.61 36.79
N VAL A 32 3.81 2.29 36.66
CA VAL A 32 3.16 1.68 35.48
C VAL A 32 1.85 0.95 35.78
N GLY A 33 1.42 0.93 37.04
CA GLY A 33 0.28 0.17 37.52
C GLY A 33 0.60 -1.32 37.74
N LEU A 34 -0.38 -2.05 38.26
CA LEU A 34 -0.25 -3.50 38.47
C LEU A 34 -0.50 -4.24 37.15
N LEU A 35 0.56 -4.68 36.50
CA LEU A 35 0.50 -5.37 35.20
C LEU A 35 -0.23 -6.72 35.28
N TYR A 36 -0.12 -7.42 36.39
CA TYR A 36 -0.74 -8.74 36.60
C TYR A 36 -1.51 -8.74 37.93
N PRO A 37 -2.82 -9.03 37.92
CA PRO A 37 -3.61 -9.11 39.13
C PRO A 37 -3.13 -10.25 40.03
N ILE A 38 -3.46 -10.14 41.33
CA ILE A 38 -3.24 -11.20 42.33
C ILE A 38 -4.30 -12.26 42.09
N LEU A 39 -3.92 -13.52 42.03
CA LEU A 39 -4.88 -14.60 41.89
C LEU A 39 -5.30 -15.12 43.27
N VAL A 40 -6.61 -15.24 43.47
CA VAL A 40 -7.23 -15.66 44.71
C VAL A 40 -8.27 -16.76 44.47
N GLU A 41 -8.45 -17.61 45.48
CA GLU A 41 -9.57 -18.53 45.59
C GLU A 41 -10.45 -18.09 46.75
N GLN A 42 -11.77 -17.98 46.54
CA GLN A 42 -12.69 -17.69 47.58
C GLN A 42 -12.95 -18.96 48.40
N GLN A 43 -12.63 -18.90 49.70
CA GLN A 43 -12.93 -19.94 50.66
C GLN A 43 -13.74 -19.28 51.79
N ASP A 44 -15.02 -19.67 51.89
CA ASP A 44 -16.00 -19.02 52.75
C ASP A 44 -16.03 -17.49 52.53
N ASP A 45 -15.77 -16.68 53.54
CA ASP A 45 -15.77 -15.23 53.47
C ASP A 45 -14.38 -14.60 53.19
N LYS A 46 -13.38 -15.45 52.90
CA LYS A 46 -12.00 -15.02 52.68
C LYS A 46 -11.51 -15.32 51.26
N PHE A 47 -10.55 -14.51 50.80
CA PHE A 47 -9.86 -14.68 49.55
C PHE A 47 -8.44 -15.19 49.81
N VAL A 48 -8.21 -16.47 49.54
CA VAL A 48 -6.89 -17.11 49.70
C VAL A 48 -6.03 -16.78 48.49
N ILE A 49 -4.88 -16.14 48.73
CA ILE A 49 -3.94 -15.75 47.67
C ILE A 49 -3.22 -17.00 47.18
N THR A 50 -3.49 -17.40 45.94
CA THR A 50 -2.85 -18.55 45.29
C THR A 50 -1.59 -18.09 44.54
N GLU A 51 -1.61 -16.90 43.89
CA GLU A 51 -0.46 -16.35 43.19
C GLU A 51 -0.37 -14.82 43.39
N GLY A 52 0.85 -14.25 43.23
CA GLY A 52 1.05 -12.81 43.32
C GLY A 52 1.27 -12.24 44.73
N ARG A 53 1.75 -13.04 45.69
CA ARG A 53 1.98 -12.64 47.08
C ARG A 53 2.92 -11.45 47.23
N ARG A 54 3.99 -11.38 46.42
CA ARG A 54 4.90 -10.24 46.41
C ARG A 54 4.16 -8.96 45.97
N ARG A 55 3.25 -9.05 44.97
CA ARG A 55 2.40 -7.96 44.53
C ARG A 55 1.41 -7.54 45.61
N PHE A 56 0.80 -8.49 46.30
CA PHE A 56 -0.08 -8.20 47.43
C PHE A 56 0.68 -7.44 48.55
N ARG A 57 1.86 -7.94 48.93
CA ARG A 57 2.70 -7.26 49.92
C ARG A 57 3.17 -5.88 49.46
N ALA A 58 3.53 -5.69 48.19
CA ALA A 58 3.90 -4.39 47.64
C ALA A 58 2.72 -3.41 47.71
N LEU A 59 1.52 -3.83 47.38
CA LEU A 59 0.32 -2.99 47.46
C LEU A 59 -0.04 -2.64 48.92
N THR A 60 0.00 -3.60 49.83
CA THR A 60 -0.50 -3.42 51.18
C THR A 60 0.56 -2.92 52.16
N GLU A 61 1.79 -3.46 52.12
CA GLU A 61 2.86 -3.11 53.09
C GLU A 61 3.64 -1.85 52.70
N VAL A 62 3.79 -1.59 51.37
CA VAL A 62 4.59 -0.44 50.88
C VAL A 62 3.71 0.68 50.35
N LEU A 63 2.71 0.38 49.52
CA LEU A 63 1.84 1.37 48.90
C LEU A 63 0.62 1.74 49.77
N GLY A 64 0.38 1.01 50.86
CA GLY A 64 -0.64 1.35 51.86
C GLY A 64 -2.10 1.17 51.42
N TYR A 65 -2.37 0.29 50.43
CA TYR A 65 -3.72 0.00 50.05
C TYR A 65 -4.48 -0.68 51.19
N THR A 66 -5.68 -0.18 51.47
CA THR A 66 -6.59 -0.73 52.49
C THR A 66 -7.70 -1.63 51.87
N GLU A 67 -7.94 -1.43 50.60
CA GLU A 67 -8.91 -2.20 49.78
C GLU A 67 -8.28 -2.56 48.44
N LEU A 68 -8.66 -3.71 47.90
CA LEU A 68 -8.27 -4.13 46.55
C LEU A 68 -9.50 -4.20 45.64
N GLU A 69 -9.38 -3.70 44.41
CA GLU A 69 -10.43 -3.75 43.41
C GLU A 69 -10.32 -5.01 42.57
N GLU A 70 -11.45 -5.69 42.42
CA GLU A 70 -11.56 -6.86 41.55
C GLU A 70 -11.27 -6.46 40.10
N TYR A 71 -10.48 -7.26 39.38
CA TYR A 71 -9.95 -7.09 38.02
C TYR A 71 -8.80 -6.07 37.88
N GLU A 72 -8.65 -5.13 38.76
CA GLU A 72 -7.52 -4.21 38.78
C GLU A 72 -6.38 -4.77 39.64
N HIS A 73 -6.70 -5.25 40.83
CA HIS A 73 -5.72 -5.71 41.82
C HIS A 73 -5.76 -7.22 42.02
N PHE A 74 -6.92 -7.84 41.95
CA PHE A 74 -7.06 -9.28 42.14
C PHE A 74 -8.13 -9.92 41.23
N MET A 75 -8.05 -11.28 41.08
CA MET A 75 -8.98 -12.10 40.29
C MET A 75 -9.22 -13.47 40.98
N GLU A 76 -10.49 -13.93 40.92
CA GLU A 76 -10.83 -15.25 41.44
C GLU A 76 -10.43 -16.38 40.49
N ARG A 77 -9.72 -17.42 41.03
CA ARG A 77 -9.24 -18.55 40.26
C ARG A 77 -10.36 -19.52 39.79
N LYS A 78 -11.48 -19.54 40.50
CA LYS A 78 -12.54 -20.54 40.38
C LYS A 78 -13.15 -20.66 38.98
N ASN A 79 -13.20 -19.54 38.21
CA ASN A 79 -13.78 -19.48 36.86
C ASN A 79 -12.72 -19.20 35.77
N LEU A 80 -11.44 -19.21 36.15
CA LEU A 80 -10.36 -18.66 35.28
C LEU A 80 -9.27 -19.71 35.01
N LYS A 81 -9.43 -20.97 35.45
CA LYS A 81 -8.36 -21.99 35.33
C LYS A 81 -7.89 -22.09 33.86
N VAL A 82 -8.82 -22.25 32.94
CA VAL A 82 -8.50 -22.36 31.49
C VAL A 82 -7.86 -21.08 30.96
N ALA A 83 -8.42 -19.91 31.29
CA ALA A 83 -7.89 -18.62 30.84
C ALA A 83 -6.49 -18.35 31.41
N ASN A 84 -6.25 -18.72 32.68
CA ASN A 84 -4.94 -18.56 33.31
C ASN A 84 -3.89 -19.53 32.73
N ASP A 85 -4.26 -20.76 32.41
CA ASP A 85 -3.35 -21.72 31.74
C ASP A 85 -2.92 -21.18 30.37
N LEU A 86 -3.83 -20.57 29.60
CA LEU A 86 -3.51 -19.91 28.32
C LEU A 86 -2.60 -18.68 28.50
N VAL A 87 -2.80 -17.87 29.56
CA VAL A 87 -1.92 -16.74 29.88
C VAL A 87 -0.51 -17.20 30.22
N ILE A 88 -0.39 -18.25 31.06
CA ILE A 88 0.91 -18.84 31.41
C ILE A 88 1.60 -19.38 30.15
N GLN A 89 0.85 -20.03 29.27
CA GLN A 89 1.35 -20.51 27.98
C GLN A 89 1.84 -19.38 27.10
N PHE A 90 1.07 -18.28 27.01
CA PHE A 90 1.46 -17.11 26.22
C PHE A 90 2.76 -16.48 26.73
N ILE A 91 2.87 -16.28 28.06
CA ILE A 91 4.05 -15.68 28.68
C ILE A 91 5.27 -16.59 28.45
N GLY A 92 5.13 -17.89 28.67
CA GLY A 92 6.22 -18.84 28.48
C GLY A 92 6.68 -18.97 27.03
N ASN A 93 5.76 -18.83 26.07
CA ASN A 93 6.08 -18.90 24.64
C ASN A 93 6.62 -17.56 24.10
N ASN A 94 6.20 -16.42 24.66
CA ASN A 94 6.63 -15.09 24.19
C ASN A 94 8.14 -14.84 24.40
N GLU A 95 8.81 -15.62 25.21
CA GLU A 95 10.27 -15.60 25.43
C GLU A 95 11.04 -16.52 24.46
N ARG A 96 10.33 -17.32 23.63
CA ARG A 96 10.94 -18.23 22.66
C ARG A 96 11.16 -17.52 21.33
N GLU A 97 12.33 -17.72 20.74
CA GLU A 97 12.69 -17.14 19.43
C GLU A 97 11.82 -17.67 18.27
N ASP A 98 11.26 -18.86 18.41
CA ASP A 98 10.45 -19.56 17.39
C ASP A 98 8.93 -19.35 17.50
N PHE A 99 8.47 -18.49 18.42
CA PHE A 99 7.05 -18.24 18.63
C PHE A 99 6.45 -17.41 17.48
N LYS A 100 5.77 -18.11 16.57
CA LYS A 100 5.23 -17.51 15.34
C LYS A 100 4.08 -16.54 15.59
N PRO A 101 3.96 -15.47 14.78
CA PRO A 101 2.89 -14.46 14.89
C PRO A 101 1.48 -15.05 14.87
N LEU A 102 1.21 -16.07 14.04
CA LEU A 102 -0.10 -16.72 13.96
C LEU A 102 -0.44 -17.52 15.21
N GLU A 103 0.55 -18.17 15.82
CA GLU A 103 0.39 -18.90 17.09
C GLU A 103 0.10 -17.92 18.22
N ALA A 104 0.86 -16.81 18.28
CA ALA A 104 0.64 -15.73 19.24
C ALA A 104 -0.77 -15.13 19.10
N ALA A 105 -1.21 -14.87 17.86
CA ALA A 105 -2.53 -14.33 17.56
C ALA A 105 -3.66 -15.28 18.01
N SER A 106 -3.52 -16.57 17.72
CA SER A 106 -4.49 -17.59 18.14
C SER A 106 -4.60 -17.66 19.66
N LEU A 107 -3.47 -17.66 20.35
CA LEU A 107 -3.44 -17.72 21.81
C LEU A 107 -4.03 -16.46 22.46
N VAL A 108 -3.75 -15.28 21.91
CA VAL A 108 -4.36 -14.01 22.36
C VAL A 108 -5.88 -14.01 22.15
N ARG A 109 -6.37 -14.55 21.03
CA ARG A 109 -7.81 -14.74 20.79
C ARG A 109 -8.43 -15.64 21.86
N ASP A 110 -7.83 -16.78 22.12
CA ASP A 110 -8.38 -17.78 23.04
C ASP A 110 -8.39 -17.27 24.49
N ILE A 111 -7.34 -16.53 24.89
CA ILE A 111 -7.32 -15.78 26.14
C ILE A 111 -8.48 -14.78 26.19
N HIS A 112 -8.59 -13.91 25.19
CA HIS A 112 -9.65 -12.90 25.15
C HIS A 112 -11.04 -13.52 25.22
N ALA A 113 -11.31 -14.53 24.39
CA ALA A 113 -12.58 -15.25 24.36
C ALA A 113 -12.92 -15.91 25.70
N SER A 114 -11.94 -16.52 26.36
CA SER A 114 -12.13 -17.17 27.69
C SER A 114 -12.53 -16.13 28.74
N TYR A 115 -11.89 -14.96 28.76
CA TYR A 115 -12.28 -13.89 29.68
C TYR A 115 -13.63 -13.26 29.32
N VAL A 116 -13.92 -13.05 28.03
CA VAL A 116 -15.24 -12.59 27.59
C VAL A 116 -16.35 -13.56 27.98
N SER A 117 -16.12 -14.86 27.93
CA SER A 117 -17.11 -15.87 28.38
C SER A 117 -17.46 -15.77 29.86
N VAL A 118 -16.48 -15.35 30.69
CA VAL A 118 -16.66 -15.18 32.14
C VAL A 118 -17.29 -13.83 32.49
N TYR A 119 -16.85 -12.75 31.85
CA TYR A 119 -17.20 -11.37 32.24
C TYR A 119 -18.20 -10.69 31.31
N GLY A 120 -18.51 -11.30 30.18
CA GLY A 120 -19.33 -10.72 29.13
C GLY A 120 -18.60 -9.69 28.26
N VAL A 121 -19.21 -9.35 27.13
CA VAL A 121 -18.68 -8.33 26.21
C VAL A 121 -18.93 -6.93 26.75
N ALA A 122 -17.92 -6.06 26.71
CA ALA A 122 -18.09 -4.65 27.04
C ALA A 122 -18.88 -3.92 25.95
N VAL A 123 -20.01 -3.30 26.33
CA VAL A 123 -20.85 -2.52 25.42
C VAL A 123 -20.41 -1.05 25.49
N PRO A 124 -20.02 -0.43 24.35
CA PRO A 124 -19.67 0.99 24.31
C PRO A 124 -20.88 1.86 24.67
N GLY A 125 -20.73 2.80 25.61
CA GLY A 125 -21.75 3.80 25.93
C GLY A 125 -22.90 3.34 26.83
N GLY A 126 -22.92 2.08 27.29
CA GLY A 126 -23.97 1.56 28.16
C GLY A 126 -23.89 2.11 29.59
N LYS A 127 -25.04 2.59 30.12
CA LYS A 127 -25.22 2.99 31.55
C LYS A 127 -25.25 1.80 32.52
N SER A 128 -24.96 0.58 32.04
CA SER A 128 -25.00 -0.65 32.84
C SER A 128 -23.82 -0.69 33.82
N LYS A 129 -24.08 -1.05 35.07
CA LYS A 129 -23.06 -1.25 36.12
C LYS A 129 -22.13 -2.47 35.88
N LYS A 130 -22.44 -3.34 34.93
CA LYS A 130 -21.58 -4.47 34.52
C LYS A 130 -20.68 -4.04 33.37
N LYS A 131 -19.43 -3.69 33.68
CA LYS A 131 -18.38 -3.51 32.67
C LYS A 131 -17.98 -4.91 32.17
N GLY A 132 -18.30 -5.22 30.90
CA GLY A 132 -17.78 -6.42 30.25
C GLY A 132 -16.27 -6.33 30.00
N TRP A 133 -15.68 -7.44 29.57
CA TRP A 133 -14.24 -7.56 29.27
C TRP A 133 -13.83 -6.83 28.00
N ARG A 134 -12.72 -6.12 28.02
CA ARG A 134 -12.21 -5.29 26.91
C ARG A 134 -10.87 -5.82 26.42
N LEU A 135 -10.47 -5.40 25.22
CA LEU A 135 -9.11 -5.67 24.68
C LEU A 135 -8.00 -5.12 25.58
N GLU A 136 -8.25 -3.99 26.23
CA GLU A 136 -7.33 -3.39 27.21
C GLU A 136 -7.06 -4.29 28.40
N ASP A 137 -8.11 -4.98 28.88
CA ASP A 137 -8.02 -5.90 30.01
C ASP A 137 -7.21 -7.16 29.63
N THR A 138 -7.41 -7.67 28.41
CA THR A 138 -6.58 -8.75 27.86
C THR A 138 -5.13 -8.32 27.73
N GLY A 139 -4.88 -7.13 27.17
CA GLY A 139 -3.52 -6.59 27.04
C GLY A 139 -2.82 -6.49 28.40
N ARG A 140 -3.49 -5.95 29.40
CA ARG A 140 -2.97 -5.82 30.75
C ARG A 140 -2.52 -7.17 31.34
N ILE A 141 -3.31 -8.24 31.15
CA ILE A 141 -2.99 -9.57 31.68
C ILE A 141 -1.79 -10.20 31.01
N ILE A 142 -1.67 -10.03 29.68
CA ILE A 142 -0.54 -10.60 28.93
C ILE A 142 0.69 -9.66 28.88
N GLY A 143 0.69 -8.56 29.62
CA GLY A 143 1.80 -7.59 29.65
C GLY A 143 2.00 -6.81 28.36
N LYS A 144 0.91 -6.55 27.62
CA LYS A 144 0.92 -5.84 26.33
C LYS A 144 -0.14 -4.72 26.35
N ASP A 145 -0.04 -3.79 25.42
CA ASP A 145 -1.03 -2.72 25.23
C ASP A 145 -2.26 -3.21 24.42
N LYS A 146 -3.32 -2.41 24.44
CA LYS A 146 -4.53 -2.65 23.63
C LYS A 146 -4.22 -2.77 22.14
N ALA A 147 -3.27 -1.97 21.64
CA ALA A 147 -2.90 -1.95 20.25
C ALA A 147 -2.26 -3.27 19.82
N TYR A 148 -1.47 -3.88 20.69
CA TYR A 148 -0.92 -5.22 20.46
C TYR A 148 -2.03 -6.27 20.34
N VAL A 149 -2.97 -6.31 21.30
CA VAL A 149 -4.10 -7.26 21.26
C VAL A 149 -4.93 -7.08 19.98
N SER A 150 -5.26 -5.84 19.63
CA SER A 150 -6.00 -5.54 18.40
C SER A 150 -5.25 -6.00 17.14
N ARG A 151 -3.93 -5.83 17.09
CA ARG A 151 -3.08 -6.31 15.99
C ARG A 151 -3.09 -7.84 15.90
N MET A 152 -2.90 -8.53 17.03
CA MET A 152 -2.93 -9.99 17.06
C MET A 152 -4.26 -10.52 16.53
N LEU A 153 -5.38 -9.97 16.98
CA LEU A 153 -6.70 -10.37 16.49
C LEU A 153 -6.86 -10.10 14.98
N SER A 154 -6.30 -9.00 14.48
CA SER A 154 -6.34 -8.68 13.06
C SER A 154 -5.52 -9.63 12.18
N PHE A 155 -4.51 -10.32 12.73
CA PHE A 155 -3.73 -11.32 12.01
C PHE A 155 -4.56 -12.54 11.64
N LEU A 156 -5.55 -12.87 12.46
CA LEU A 156 -6.45 -14.01 12.23
C LEU A 156 -7.42 -13.81 11.05
N GLU A 157 -7.50 -12.59 10.51
CA GLU A 157 -8.22 -12.32 9.26
C GLU A 157 -7.40 -12.77 8.01
N PHE A 158 -6.10 -13.05 8.17
CA PHE A 158 -5.15 -13.35 7.09
C PHE A 158 -4.22 -14.53 7.44
N PRO A 159 -4.76 -15.68 7.89
CA PRO A 159 -3.93 -16.76 8.42
C PRO A 159 -3.00 -17.39 7.38
N GLU A 160 -3.45 -17.54 6.13
CA GLU A 160 -2.65 -18.13 5.07
C GLU A 160 -1.49 -17.23 4.63
N GLU A 161 -1.72 -15.93 4.63
CA GLU A 161 -0.76 -14.93 4.18
C GLU A 161 0.37 -14.70 5.18
N ILE A 162 0.12 -14.97 6.48
CA ILE A 162 1.13 -14.75 7.53
C ILE A 162 1.71 -16.04 8.13
N LYS A 163 1.26 -17.21 7.69
CA LYS A 163 1.70 -18.49 8.26
C LYS A 163 3.21 -18.73 8.24
N GLU A 164 3.89 -18.15 7.23
CA GLU A 164 5.35 -18.29 7.08
C GLU A 164 6.13 -17.12 7.72
N CYS A 165 5.44 -16.08 8.21
CA CYS A 165 6.08 -14.96 8.89
C CYS A 165 6.74 -15.42 10.19
N LYS A 166 8.00 -15.00 10.38
CA LYS A 166 8.79 -15.37 11.56
C LYS A 166 8.66 -14.37 12.70
N THR A 167 8.33 -13.11 12.38
CA THR A 167 8.25 -12.03 13.36
C THR A 167 6.93 -11.28 13.27
N VAL A 168 6.51 -10.67 14.39
CA VAL A 168 5.33 -9.81 14.46
C VAL A 168 5.45 -8.62 13.51
N SER A 169 6.65 -8.07 13.32
CA SER A 169 6.90 -6.96 12.39
C SER A 169 6.65 -7.38 10.94
N GLU A 170 7.11 -8.56 10.55
CA GLU A 170 6.89 -9.13 9.21
C GLU A 170 5.40 -9.37 8.95
N ALA A 171 4.71 -9.99 9.91
CA ALA A 171 3.26 -10.21 9.82
C ALA A 171 2.48 -8.88 9.73
N MET A 172 2.88 -7.85 10.48
CA MET A 172 2.29 -6.51 10.39
C MET A 172 2.44 -5.92 8.98
N HIS A 173 3.65 -5.92 8.43
CA HIS A 173 3.89 -5.41 7.08
C HIS A 173 3.06 -6.15 6.03
N THR A 174 2.97 -7.47 6.16
CA THR A 174 2.16 -8.31 5.26
C THR A 174 0.69 -7.93 5.34
N VAL A 175 0.10 -7.90 6.53
CA VAL A 175 -1.33 -7.57 6.74
C VAL A 175 -1.64 -6.13 6.34
N GLU A 176 -0.77 -5.16 6.66
CA GLU A 176 -0.95 -3.76 6.25
C GLU A 176 -0.90 -3.61 4.72
N SER A 177 0.01 -4.32 4.06
CA SER A 177 0.09 -4.35 2.60
C SER A 177 -1.19 -4.88 1.97
N ILE A 178 -1.74 -5.99 2.49
CA ILE A 178 -2.98 -6.60 2.02
C ILE A 178 -4.18 -5.70 2.27
N LYS A 179 -4.31 -5.15 3.49
CA LYS A 179 -5.40 -4.22 3.84
C LYS A 179 -5.36 -2.97 2.97
N ARG A 180 -4.17 -2.44 2.72
CA ARG A 180 -3.95 -1.30 1.83
C ARG A 180 -4.35 -1.63 0.38
N LYS A 181 -3.95 -2.81 -0.12
CA LYS A 181 -4.33 -3.26 -1.45
C LYS A 181 -5.84 -3.42 -1.58
N LYS A 182 -6.51 -4.08 -0.64
CA LYS A 182 -7.98 -4.24 -0.60
C LYS A 182 -8.70 -2.89 -0.50
N LEU A 183 -8.21 -1.97 0.34
CA LEU A 183 -8.78 -0.62 0.46
C LEU A 183 -8.63 0.18 -0.83
N LEU A 184 -7.47 0.12 -1.47
CA LEU A 184 -7.23 0.76 -2.77
C LEU A 184 -8.13 0.17 -3.86
N GLU A 185 -8.33 -1.14 -3.88
CA GLU A 185 -9.24 -1.82 -4.81
C GLU A 185 -10.71 -1.41 -4.55
N THR A 186 -11.14 -1.32 -3.30
CA THR A 186 -12.51 -0.89 -2.93
C THR A 186 -12.74 0.57 -3.27
N VAL A 187 -11.84 1.48 -2.88
CA VAL A 187 -11.91 2.91 -3.21
C VAL A 187 -11.84 3.11 -4.72
N ARG A 188 -11.05 2.30 -5.42
CA ARG A 188 -10.91 2.30 -6.87
C ARG A 188 -12.22 1.85 -7.53
N SER A 189 -12.82 0.75 -7.09
CA SER A 189 -14.10 0.25 -7.62
C SER A 189 -15.27 1.22 -7.36
N GLU A 190 -15.36 1.82 -6.18
CA GLU A 190 -16.41 2.80 -5.85
C GLU A 190 -16.23 4.13 -6.59
N ARG A 191 -15.00 4.66 -6.68
CA ARG A 191 -14.72 5.86 -7.49
C ARG A 191 -14.93 5.60 -8.97
N VAL A 192 -14.47 4.47 -9.47
CA VAL A 192 -14.68 4.04 -10.87
C VAL A 192 -16.17 3.89 -11.15
N LYS A 193 -16.96 3.23 -10.31
CA LYS A 193 -18.42 3.13 -10.47
C LYS A 193 -19.11 4.50 -10.45
N LYS A 194 -18.73 5.40 -9.53
CA LYS A 194 -19.34 6.72 -9.40
C LYS A 194 -18.98 7.68 -10.54
N VAL A 195 -17.75 7.59 -11.06
CA VAL A 195 -17.30 8.41 -12.22
C VAL A 195 -17.78 7.80 -13.54
N ILE A 196 -17.83 6.48 -13.68
CA ILE A 196 -18.40 5.80 -14.85
C ILE A 196 -19.87 6.17 -15.04
N SER A 197 -20.65 6.25 -13.94
CA SER A 197 -22.08 6.60 -14.03
C SER A 197 -22.35 8.06 -14.35
N SER A 198 -21.37 8.96 -14.19
CA SER A 198 -21.57 10.42 -14.39
C SER A 198 -20.88 11.01 -15.63
N MET A 199 -19.94 10.32 -16.28
CA MET A 199 -19.23 10.79 -17.48
C MET A 199 -19.29 9.75 -18.58
N SER A 200 -20.11 10.00 -19.60
CA SER A 200 -20.09 9.22 -20.85
C SER A 200 -18.93 9.64 -21.76
N LEU A 201 -17.69 9.38 -21.33
CA LEU A 201 -16.53 9.57 -22.19
C LEU A 201 -16.51 8.45 -23.24
N ARG A 202 -16.72 8.79 -24.51
CA ARG A 202 -16.68 7.83 -25.60
C ARG A 202 -15.29 7.76 -26.22
N MET A 203 -14.92 6.61 -26.74
CA MET A 203 -13.65 6.41 -27.46
C MET A 203 -13.51 7.41 -28.64
N ASP A 204 -14.59 7.66 -29.36
CA ASP A 204 -14.58 8.61 -30.46
C ASP A 204 -14.24 10.04 -30.02
N ASP A 205 -14.59 10.43 -28.78
CA ASP A 205 -14.24 11.76 -28.28
C ASP A 205 -12.74 11.86 -27.96
N LEU A 206 -12.13 10.78 -27.47
CA LEU A 206 -10.69 10.71 -27.29
C LEU A 206 -9.94 10.70 -28.63
N LEU A 207 -10.46 9.95 -29.62
CA LEU A 207 -9.87 9.89 -30.96
C LEU A 207 -9.92 11.23 -31.70
N LYS A 208 -10.88 12.13 -31.38
CA LYS A 208 -10.86 13.52 -31.91
C LYS A 208 -9.65 14.32 -31.43
N GLY A 209 -9.14 14.02 -30.22
CA GLY A 209 -7.93 14.62 -29.67
C GLY A 209 -6.62 14.04 -30.22
N PHE A 210 -6.69 12.91 -30.94
CA PHE A 210 -5.54 12.27 -31.58
C PHE A 210 -5.37 12.79 -33.01
N LYS A 211 -4.20 13.30 -33.34
CA LYS A 211 -3.92 13.96 -34.62
C LYS A 211 -2.80 13.29 -35.39
N LEU A 212 -2.96 13.18 -36.70
CA LEU A 212 -1.86 12.84 -37.61
C LEU A 212 -1.06 14.11 -37.86
N MET A 213 0.02 14.32 -37.11
CA MET A 213 0.82 15.55 -37.14
C MET A 213 2.18 15.31 -36.48
N GLU A 214 3.18 16.11 -36.85
CA GLU A 214 4.47 16.13 -36.14
C GLU A 214 4.36 16.80 -34.77
N ALA A 215 5.26 16.46 -33.85
CA ALA A 215 5.18 16.87 -32.46
C ALA A 215 5.26 18.39 -32.25
N VAL A 216 6.22 19.08 -32.90
CA VAL A 216 6.43 20.53 -32.70
C VAL A 216 5.24 21.33 -33.23
N PRO A 217 4.81 21.17 -34.48
CA PRO A 217 3.59 21.88 -35.02
C PRO A 217 2.35 21.55 -34.18
N PHE A 218 2.20 20.29 -33.69
CA PHE A 218 1.09 19.96 -32.82
C PHE A 218 1.16 20.74 -31.50
N LEU A 219 2.31 20.81 -30.85
CA LEU A 219 2.50 21.55 -29.62
C LEU A 219 2.27 23.05 -29.81
N GLU A 220 2.72 23.64 -30.92
CA GLU A 220 2.49 25.03 -31.25
C GLU A 220 1.01 25.36 -31.41
N SER A 221 0.19 24.41 -31.88
CA SER A 221 -1.24 24.58 -32.07
C SER A 221 -2.04 24.57 -30.76
N LEU A 222 -1.43 24.18 -29.64
CA LEU A 222 -2.10 24.09 -28.36
C LEU A 222 -2.01 25.37 -27.54
N ASP A 223 -3.09 25.68 -26.82
CA ASP A 223 -3.13 26.82 -25.90
C ASP A 223 -2.23 26.56 -24.67
N ASP A 224 -1.79 27.65 -24.04
CA ASP A 224 -1.07 27.63 -22.78
C ASP A 224 -1.95 26.97 -21.70
N GLU A 225 -1.30 26.18 -20.82
CA GLU A 225 -1.95 25.52 -19.65
C GLU A 225 -3.19 24.70 -20.02
N CYS A 226 -3.23 24.13 -21.23
CA CYS A 226 -4.36 23.32 -21.69
C CYS A 226 -4.36 21.88 -21.13
N CYS A 227 -3.21 21.33 -20.69
CA CYS A 227 -3.12 19.95 -20.21
C CYS A 227 -2.74 19.85 -18.73
N SER A 228 -3.11 18.71 -18.12
CA SER A 228 -2.87 18.42 -16.70
C SER A 228 -1.77 17.38 -16.48
N LEU A 229 -1.32 16.71 -17.53
CA LEU A 229 -0.17 15.80 -17.51
C LEU A 229 0.40 15.72 -18.91
N VAL A 230 1.70 15.90 -19.04
CA VAL A 230 2.45 15.46 -20.22
C VAL A 230 2.98 14.05 -19.89
N PHE A 231 2.58 13.06 -20.70
CA PHE A 231 2.96 11.66 -20.51
C PHE A 231 3.31 11.08 -21.87
N THR A 232 4.59 11.05 -22.20
CA THR A 232 5.03 10.85 -23.57
C THR A 232 6.26 9.93 -23.67
N ASP A 233 6.39 9.25 -24.81
CA ASP A 233 7.37 8.20 -25.08
C ASP A 233 8.08 8.46 -26.42
N PRO A 234 9.00 9.44 -26.48
CA PRO A 234 9.73 9.75 -27.71
C PRO A 234 10.63 8.57 -28.11
N PRO A 235 11.03 8.49 -29.39
CA PRO A 235 12.02 7.51 -29.85
C PRO A 235 13.31 7.60 -29.03
N PHE A 236 14.01 6.46 -28.84
CA PHE A 236 15.21 6.39 -27.99
C PHE A 236 16.52 6.47 -28.74
N GLY A 237 16.50 6.63 -30.07
CA GLY A 237 17.73 6.65 -30.88
C GLY A 237 18.46 5.32 -30.90
N MET A 238 17.75 4.22 -30.73
CA MET A 238 18.34 2.87 -30.82
C MET A 238 18.14 2.31 -32.22
N GLU A 239 19.19 1.77 -32.83
CA GLU A 239 19.08 1.03 -34.07
C GLU A 239 18.22 -0.24 -33.81
N TYR A 240 17.05 -0.30 -34.44
CA TYR A 240 16.10 -1.39 -34.26
C TYR A 240 16.42 -2.65 -35.10
N ASP A 241 17.53 -2.66 -35.85
CA ASP A 241 17.94 -3.82 -36.69
C ASP A 241 18.14 -5.12 -35.89
N ASP A 242 18.38 -5.01 -34.57
CA ASP A 242 18.58 -6.17 -33.68
C ASP A 242 17.29 -6.75 -33.07
N ILE A 243 16.13 -6.17 -33.33
CA ILE A 243 14.89 -6.61 -32.67
C ILE A 243 14.03 -7.44 -33.64
N GLY A 244 14.56 -8.38 -34.39
CA GLY A 244 13.79 -9.44 -35.11
C GLY A 244 12.32 -9.06 -35.45
N GLY A 245 12.07 -7.87 -35.95
CA GLY A 245 10.79 -7.36 -36.39
C GLY A 245 10.54 -7.91 -37.79
N GLY A 246 9.49 -8.70 -37.94
CA GLY A 246 9.03 -9.09 -39.27
C GLY A 246 8.68 -7.84 -40.10
N GLU A 247 8.64 -8.00 -41.42
CA GLU A 247 8.48 -6.99 -42.48
C GLU A 247 7.33 -5.96 -42.35
N ASN A 248 6.65 -5.85 -41.23
CA ASN A 248 5.39 -5.12 -41.05
C ASN A 248 5.48 -3.85 -40.16
N TYR A 249 6.65 -3.43 -39.71
CA TYR A 249 6.78 -2.21 -38.89
C TYR A 249 7.70 -1.22 -39.63
N ASP A 250 7.27 0.06 -39.69
CA ASP A 250 8.13 1.14 -40.17
C ASP A 250 9.33 1.23 -39.21
N THR A 251 10.50 0.89 -39.69
CA THR A 251 11.78 1.11 -38.98
C THR A 251 12.14 2.57 -39.15
N TYR A 252 12.18 3.31 -38.05
CA TYR A 252 12.76 4.65 -38.07
C TYR A 252 14.29 4.50 -37.87
N GLU A 253 15.07 5.03 -38.81
CA GLU A 253 16.44 5.38 -38.55
C GLU A 253 16.43 6.58 -37.59
N ASP A 254 16.48 6.27 -36.32
CA ASP A 254 16.44 7.32 -35.27
C ASP A 254 17.86 7.79 -34.98
N ASP A 255 18.36 8.78 -35.74
CA ASP A 255 19.63 9.42 -35.36
C ASP A 255 19.51 10.03 -33.96
N PRO A 256 20.31 9.61 -32.98
CA PRO A 256 20.31 10.12 -31.63
C PRO A 256 20.39 11.65 -31.54
N LYS A 257 21.06 12.30 -32.48
CA LYS A 257 21.19 13.76 -32.54
C LYS A 257 19.86 14.43 -32.99
N GLU A 258 19.20 13.86 -33.98
CA GLU A 258 17.91 14.38 -34.48
C GLU A 258 16.84 14.25 -33.41
N ILE A 259 16.82 13.11 -32.68
CA ILE A 259 15.89 12.90 -31.56
C ILE A 259 16.14 13.91 -30.43
N MET A 260 17.40 14.09 -30.05
CA MET A 260 17.74 15.08 -29.00
C MET A 260 17.41 16.51 -29.44
N SER A 261 17.57 16.84 -30.73
CA SER A 261 17.12 18.14 -31.28
C SER A 261 15.60 18.29 -31.13
N LEU A 262 14.83 17.28 -31.55
CA LEU A 262 13.38 17.27 -31.45
C LEU A 262 12.90 17.40 -30.00
N ILE A 263 13.48 16.64 -29.07
CA ILE A 263 13.14 16.72 -27.65
C ILE A 263 13.50 18.11 -27.09
N THR A 264 14.61 18.70 -27.52
CA THR A 264 15.02 20.05 -27.10
C THR A 264 13.99 21.09 -27.52
N GLU A 265 13.42 20.96 -28.70
CA GLU A 265 12.32 21.84 -29.20
C GLU A 265 11.00 21.59 -28.46
N CYS A 266 10.66 20.32 -28.13
CA CYS A 266 9.41 19.99 -27.47
C CYS A 266 9.35 20.45 -25.99
N ILE A 267 10.45 20.36 -25.23
CA ILE A 267 10.43 20.57 -23.77
C ILE A 267 9.91 21.96 -23.35
N PRO A 268 10.29 23.09 -23.97
CA PRO A 268 9.71 24.40 -23.66
C PRO A 268 8.19 24.45 -23.86
N HIS A 269 7.69 23.79 -24.91
CA HIS A 269 6.27 23.67 -25.15
C HIS A 269 5.57 22.82 -24.10
N TYR A 270 6.18 21.71 -23.61
CA TYR A 270 5.62 20.94 -22.52
C TYR A 270 5.43 21.78 -21.26
N TYR A 271 6.41 22.66 -20.94
CA TYR A 271 6.26 23.59 -19.83
C TYR A 271 5.14 24.60 -20.05
N ARG A 272 5.02 25.15 -21.26
CA ARG A 272 4.00 26.14 -21.64
C ARG A 272 2.59 25.56 -21.53
N ILE A 273 2.33 24.40 -22.15
CA ILE A 273 0.99 23.80 -22.22
C ILE A 273 0.56 23.13 -20.89
N LEU A 274 1.50 22.85 -19.98
CA LEU A 274 1.20 22.21 -18.70
C LEU A 274 0.64 23.22 -17.70
N LYS A 275 -0.48 22.88 -17.05
CA LYS A 275 -1.05 23.68 -15.96
C LYS A 275 -0.09 23.77 -14.77
N PRO A 276 -0.16 24.86 -13.95
CA PRO A 276 0.59 24.94 -12.70
C PRO A 276 0.32 23.74 -11.78
N ASN A 277 1.33 23.31 -11.04
CA ASN A 277 1.28 22.19 -10.09
C ASN A 277 0.91 20.85 -10.73
N LYS A 278 1.33 20.64 -11.96
CA LYS A 278 1.13 19.40 -12.73
C LYS A 278 2.46 18.83 -13.20
N PHE A 279 2.44 17.56 -13.64
CA PHE A 279 3.62 16.75 -13.93
C PHE A 279 3.88 16.62 -15.44
N CYS A 280 5.17 16.50 -15.77
CA CYS A 280 5.67 16.09 -17.08
C CYS A 280 6.51 14.83 -16.90
N ILE A 281 6.18 13.76 -17.63
CA ILE A 281 6.82 12.45 -17.61
C ILE A 281 7.27 12.10 -19.01
N ILE A 282 8.55 11.83 -19.20
CA ILE A 282 9.16 11.52 -20.50
C ILE A 282 9.90 10.19 -20.36
N TRP A 283 9.44 9.17 -21.08
CA TRP A 283 10.18 7.91 -21.22
C TRP A 283 11.48 8.17 -21.98
N THR A 284 12.53 7.47 -21.61
CA THR A 284 13.85 7.73 -22.21
C THR A 284 14.84 6.60 -22.01
N SER A 285 15.81 6.49 -22.90
CA SER A 285 17.00 5.66 -22.65
C SER A 285 17.83 6.19 -21.46
N PHE A 286 18.71 5.34 -20.94
CA PHE A 286 19.60 5.73 -19.85
C PHE A 286 20.55 6.86 -20.27
N ASP A 287 20.99 6.88 -21.52
CA ASP A 287 21.93 7.87 -22.06
C ASP A 287 21.31 9.26 -22.17
N PHE A 288 20.01 9.34 -22.50
CA PHE A 288 19.32 10.61 -22.67
C PHE A 288 18.71 11.17 -21.37
N ALA A 289 18.68 10.38 -20.30
CA ALA A 289 18.06 10.81 -19.04
C ALA A 289 18.68 12.09 -18.47
N LYS A 290 20.00 12.20 -18.46
CA LYS A 290 20.68 13.39 -17.94
C LYS A 290 20.45 14.62 -18.83
N PRO A 291 20.69 14.58 -20.15
CA PRO A 291 20.37 15.71 -21.04
C PRO A 291 18.91 16.17 -20.92
N ILE A 292 17.93 15.26 -20.90
CA ILE A 292 16.52 15.61 -20.78
C ILE A 292 16.22 16.31 -19.45
N LYS A 293 16.76 15.84 -18.33
CA LYS A 293 16.62 16.49 -17.02
C LYS A 293 17.19 17.92 -17.04
N GLU A 294 18.33 18.12 -17.67
CA GLU A 294 18.95 19.45 -17.82
C GLU A 294 18.09 20.40 -18.65
N LEU A 295 17.53 19.91 -19.77
CA LEU A 295 16.59 20.69 -20.61
C LEU A 295 15.31 21.03 -19.88
N MET A 296 14.70 20.06 -19.18
CA MET A 296 13.51 20.31 -18.37
C MET A 296 13.78 21.35 -17.26
N SER A 297 14.94 21.25 -16.60
CA SER A 297 15.32 22.23 -15.57
C SER A 297 15.50 23.64 -16.16
N LYS A 298 16.13 23.76 -17.34
CA LYS A 298 16.28 25.04 -18.06
C LYS A 298 14.93 25.62 -18.48
N ALA A 299 13.93 24.77 -18.80
CA ALA A 299 12.58 25.19 -19.12
C ALA A 299 11.77 25.63 -17.89
N GLY A 300 12.25 25.40 -16.67
CA GLY A 300 11.61 25.82 -15.42
C GLY A 300 10.93 24.73 -14.62
N PHE A 301 11.04 23.47 -15.00
CA PHE A 301 10.53 22.36 -14.20
C PHE A 301 11.34 22.13 -12.92
N PHE A 302 10.69 21.82 -11.83
CA PHE A 302 11.30 21.11 -10.72
C PHE A 302 11.51 19.65 -11.12
N ILE A 303 12.73 19.12 -10.93
CA ILE A 303 13.12 17.81 -11.44
C ILE A 303 13.27 16.80 -10.30
N SER A 304 12.69 15.61 -10.48
CA SER A 304 12.99 14.48 -9.62
C SER A 304 14.39 13.90 -9.93
N ASN A 305 15.18 13.75 -8.89
CA ASN A 305 16.47 13.04 -9.04
C ASN A 305 16.28 11.53 -9.28
N THR A 306 15.23 10.98 -8.73
CA THR A 306 14.91 9.54 -8.83
C THR A 306 14.00 9.31 -10.03
N PRO A 307 14.39 8.49 -11.03
CA PRO A 307 13.55 8.15 -12.17
C PRO A 307 12.42 7.19 -11.79
N LEU A 308 11.49 7.00 -12.72
CA LEU A 308 10.45 5.97 -12.67
C LEU A 308 10.91 4.79 -13.51
N PHE A 309 10.71 3.56 -13.03
CA PHE A 309 11.19 2.35 -13.68
C PHE A 309 10.05 1.40 -14.04
N TRP A 310 9.93 1.02 -15.30
CA TRP A 310 9.13 -0.12 -15.70
C TRP A 310 10.00 -1.37 -15.76
N VAL A 311 9.64 -2.40 -14.97
CA VAL A 311 10.30 -3.72 -14.97
C VAL A 311 9.42 -4.71 -15.74
N LYS A 312 9.98 -5.29 -16.80
CA LYS A 312 9.29 -6.22 -17.72
C LYS A 312 9.24 -7.61 -17.11
N THR A 313 8.13 -7.98 -16.47
CA THR A 313 8.03 -9.22 -15.65
C THR A 313 7.97 -10.52 -16.45
N ASN A 314 7.72 -10.45 -17.77
CA ASN A 314 7.62 -11.61 -18.66
C ASN A 314 8.76 -11.66 -19.71
N SER A 315 9.86 -10.98 -19.44
CA SER A 315 11.03 -10.91 -20.31
C SER A 315 12.28 -11.31 -19.53
N SER A 316 13.16 -12.10 -20.17
CA SER A 316 14.49 -12.40 -19.64
C SER A 316 15.53 -11.32 -19.98
N GLY A 317 15.08 -10.27 -20.68
CA GLY A 317 15.96 -9.25 -21.24
C GLY A 317 16.57 -9.67 -22.58
N ARG A 318 17.00 -8.67 -23.32
CA ARG A 318 17.83 -8.86 -24.53
C ARG A 318 19.08 -8.02 -24.38
N SER A 319 20.17 -8.51 -24.94
CA SER A 319 21.43 -7.80 -25.06
C SER A 319 21.90 -7.92 -26.51
N ASN A 320 22.35 -6.84 -27.09
CA ASN A 320 23.06 -6.83 -28.36
C ASN A 320 24.53 -7.26 -28.24
N ASP A 321 24.99 -7.45 -27.02
CA ASP A 321 26.34 -7.91 -26.69
C ASP A 321 26.26 -8.87 -25.49
N PRO A 322 25.73 -10.10 -25.69
CA PRO A 322 25.45 -11.02 -24.59
C PRO A 322 26.71 -11.55 -23.89
N ASP A 323 27.86 -11.46 -24.54
CA ASP A 323 29.14 -11.89 -23.96
C ASP A 323 29.65 -10.91 -22.89
N HIS A 324 29.25 -9.62 -22.99
CA HIS A 324 29.76 -8.57 -22.09
C HIS A 324 28.65 -7.86 -21.30
N LYS A 325 27.40 -7.95 -21.74
CA LYS A 325 26.29 -7.19 -21.13
C LYS A 325 25.09 -8.09 -20.82
N PRO A 326 24.55 -8.02 -19.61
CA PRO A 326 23.30 -8.69 -19.30
C PRO A 326 22.13 -8.09 -20.11
N GLY A 327 21.11 -8.89 -20.37
CA GLY A 327 19.88 -8.44 -21.01
C GLY A 327 19.12 -7.43 -20.13
N SER A 328 18.69 -6.31 -20.70
CA SER A 328 17.89 -5.31 -19.98
C SER A 328 16.42 -5.68 -19.95
N ILE A 329 15.83 -5.66 -18.75
CA ILE A 329 14.39 -5.81 -18.52
C ILE A 329 13.76 -4.53 -17.98
N VAL A 330 14.50 -3.44 -17.95
CA VAL A 330 14.08 -2.18 -17.33
C VAL A 330 14.05 -1.07 -18.36
N GLU A 331 12.97 -0.31 -18.36
CA GLU A 331 12.90 1.00 -19.01
C GLU A 331 12.69 2.08 -17.94
N GLN A 332 13.14 3.31 -18.23
CA GLN A 332 12.99 4.42 -17.29
C GLN A 332 12.24 5.59 -17.92
N ALA A 333 11.62 6.39 -17.03
CA ALA A 333 11.11 7.70 -17.37
C ALA A 333 11.71 8.74 -16.42
N VAL A 334 12.11 9.89 -16.97
CA VAL A 334 12.39 11.09 -16.18
C VAL A 334 11.12 11.84 -15.95
N PHE A 335 11.01 12.55 -14.82
CA PHE A 335 9.85 13.41 -14.58
C PHE A 335 10.19 14.65 -13.77
N GLY A 336 9.37 15.65 -13.98
CA GLY A 336 9.41 16.91 -13.27
C GLY A 336 8.00 17.49 -13.14
N TRP A 337 7.90 18.66 -12.53
CA TRP A 337 6.63 19.34 -12.34
C TRP A 337 6.76 20.85 -12.46
N LYS A 338 5.67 21.50 -12.85
CA LYS A 338 5.55 22.96 -12.96
C LYS A 338 5.01 23.52 -11.64
N GLY A 339 5.72 24.48 -11.03
CA GLY A 339 5.28 25.10 -9.76
C GLY A 339 5.60 24.27 -8.52
N SER A 340 5.49 24.89 -7.34
CA SER A 340 5.90 24.29 -6.04
C SER A 340 4.85 23.44 -5.34
N GLY A 341 3.60 23.44 -5.83
CA GLY A 341 2.46 22.78 -5.18
C GLY A 341 2.00 21.47 -5.85
N ALA A 342 2.84 20.85 -6.69
CA ALA A 342 2.47 19.60 -7.36
C ALA A 342 2.40 18.44 -6.35
N GLU A 343 1.29 17.71 -6.37
CA GLU A 343 1.07 16.54 -5.49
C GLU A 343 0.62 15.33 -6.30
N LEU A 344 1.17 14.17 -5.93
CA LEU A 344 0.72 12.89 -6.48
C LEU A 344 -0.72 12.60 -6.04
N SER A 345 -1.56 12.13 -6.97
CA SER A 345 -2.94 11.72 -6.69
C SER A 345 -3.00 10.48 -5.80
N ILE A 346 -1.94 9.63 -5.83
CA ILE A 346 -1.76 8.49 -4.93
C ILE A 346 -0.40 8.63 -4.26
N LYS A 347 -0.39 8.99 -2.98
CA LYS A 347 0.84 9.21 -2.19
C LYS A 347 1.48 7.89 -1.72
N GLY A 348 2.77 7.91 -1.42
CA GLY A 348 3.50 6.80 -0.81
C GLY A 348 3.66 5.58 -1.72
N GLN A 349 3.76 5.79 -3.03
CA GLN A 349 4.01 4.72 -4.01
C GLN A 349 5.50 4.56 -4.30
N ALA A 350 5.89 3.33 -4.63
CA ALA A 350 7.21 3.07 -5.16
C ALA A 350 7.36 3.64 -6.58
N ASN A 351 8.58 3.93 -6.98
CA ASN A 351 8.95 4.38 -8.32
C ASN A 351 9.25 3.22 -9.28
N VAL A 352 8.96 1.98 -8.90
CA VAL A 352 9.18 0.76 -9.69
C VAL A 352 7.83 0.14 -10.03
N PHE A 353 7.63 -0.15 -11.31
CA PHE A 353 6.36 -0.62 -11.89
C PHE A 353 6.57 -1.96 -12.60
N PRO A 354 6.33 -3.09 -11.92
CA PRO A 354 6.45 -4.43 -12.52
C PRO A 354 5.19 -4.76 -13.33
N TYR A 355 5.30 -4.70 -14.65
CA TYR A 355 4.24 -5.04 -15.59
C TYR A 355 4.80 -5.88 -16.75
N PRO A 356 4.00 -6.84 -17.29
CA PRO A 356 4.42 -7.62 -18.45
C PRO A 356 4.46 -6.77 -19.72
N THR A 357 5.30 -7.15 -20.68
CA THR A 357 5.26 -6.62 -22.06
C THR A 357 4.06 -7.17 -22.80
N VAL A 358 3.56 -6.41 -23.77
CA VAL A 358 2.53 -6.87 -24.70
C VAL A 358 3.12 -7.87 -25.68
N LYS A 359 2.43 -8.98 -25.93
CA LYS A 359 2.87 -10.09 -26.84
C LYS A 359 1.74 -10.50 -27.80
N GLY A 360 2.13 -11.20 -28.85
CA GLY A 360 1.17 -11.80 -29.81
C GLY A 360 0.37 -10.78 -30.60
N LYS A 361 -0.88 -11.10 -30.87
CA LYS A 361 -1.81 -10.29 -31.69
C LYS A 361 -2.13 -8.89 -31.12
N ASP A 362 -1.97 -8.71 -29.81
CA ASP A 362 -2.26 -7.43 -29.15
C ASP A 362 -1.10 -6.44 -29.27
N ARG A 363 0.05 -6.87 -29.79
CA ARG A 363 1.21 -6.04 -30.06
C ARG A 363 1.10 -5.45 -31.47
N ILE A 364 0.75 -4.18 -31.56
CA ILE A 364 0.59 -3.44 -32.83
C ILE A 364 1.72 -2.44 -33.11
N HIS A 365 2.65 -2.28 -32.16
CA HIS A 365 3.82 -1.41 -32.28
C HIS A 365 5.03 -2.03 -31.59
N ILE A 366 6.23 -1.82 -32.14
CA ILE A 366 7.45 -2.44 -31.65
C ILE A 366 7.79 -2.05 -30.20
N ALA A 367 7.59 -0.79 -29.85
CA ALA A 367 7.85 -0.22 -28.53
C ALA A 367 6.60 -0.14 -27.65
N GLN A 368 5.54 -0.92 -27.95
CA GLN A 368 4.27 -0.81 -27.24
C GLN A 368 4.41 -1.12 -25.75
N LYS A 369 3.97 -0.17 -24.93
CA LYS A 369 3.82 -0.34 -23.48
C LYS A 369 2.43 -0.91 -23.14
N PRO A 370 2.28 -1.68 -22.05
CA PRO A 370 0.99 -2.24 -21.67
C PRO A 370 0.04 -1.16 -21.13
N ASP A 371 -1.24 -1.27 -21.43
CA ASP A 371 -2.28 -0.34 -20.98
C ASP A 371 -2.33 -0.23 -19.45
N SER A 372 -2.09 -1.35 -18.74
CA SER A 372 -2.02 -1.39 -17.27
C SER A 372 -0.92 -0.52 -16.68
N LEU A 373 0.21 -0.37 -17.37
CA LEU A 373 1.26 0.58 -16.99
C LEU A 373 0.78 2.02 -17.18
N GLY A 374 0.16 2.34 -18.32
CA GLY A 374 -0.43 3.64 -18.60
C GLY A 374 -1.50 4.00 -17.55
N VAL A 375 -2.43 3.10 -17.28
CA VAL A 375 -3.46 3.27 -16.23
C VAL A 375 -2.82 3.64 -14.89
N ARG A 376 -1.78 2.90 -14.48
CA ARG A 376 -1.11 3.14 -13.21
C ARG A 376 -0.46 4.52 -13.12
N PHE A 377 0.19 4.96 -14.19
CA PHE A 377 0.78 6.30 -14.27
C PHE A 377 -0.30 7.38 -14.22
N LEU A 378 -1.35 7.26 -15.02
CA LEU A 378 -2.42 8.26 -15.02
C LEU A 378 -3.12 8.39 -13.67
N GLU A 379 -3.36 7.28 -12.98
CA GLU A 379 -3.94 7.28 -11.63
C GLU A 379 -3.03 7.95 -10.60
N MET A 380 -1.71 7.82 -10.75
CA MET A 380 -0.74 8.36 -9.80
C MET A 380 -0.50 9.85 -10.01
N PHE A 381 -0.49 10.33 -11.27
CA PHE A 381 -0.06 11.67 -11.63
C PHE A 381 -1.19 12.61 -12.09
N SER A 382 -2.43 12.12 -12.17
CA SER A 382 -3.58 12.90 -12.62
C SER A 382 -4.88 12.49 -11.95
N LEU A 383 -5.94 13.26 -12.15
CA LEU A 383 -7.29 12.99 -11.67
C LEU A 383 -8.24 12.67 -12.84
N PRO A 384 -9.36 11.93 -12.63
CA PRO A 384 -10.41 11.82 -13.64
C PRO A 384 -10.88 13.19 -14.13
N GLY A 385 -11.05 13.31 -15.46
CA GLY A 385 -11.36 14.58 -16.12
C GLY A 385 -10.15 15.44 -16.50
N ASP A 386 -8.95 15.13 -16.01
CA ASP A 386 -7.71 15.78 -16.42
C ASP A 386 -7.41 15.49 -17.90
N VAL A 387 -6.78 16.44 -18.59
CA VAL A 387 -6.33 16.31 -19.98
C VAL A 387 -4.89 15.80 -19.99
N ILE A 388 -4.65 14.70 -20.68
CA ILE A 388 -3.34 14.06 -20.83
C ILE A 388 -2.80 14.35 -22.22
N CYS A 389 -1.56 14.82 -22.32
CA CYS A 389 -0.88 15.10 -23.58
C CYS A 389 0.20 14.07 -23.87
N ASP A 390 0.14 13.46 -25.08
CA ASP A 390 1.16 12.54 -25.59
C ASP A 390 1.51 12.90 -27.03
N THR A 391 2.74 13.35 -27.26
CA THR A 391 3.22 13.81 -28.58
C THR A 391 3.88 12.73 -29.43
N PHE A 392 4.03 11.52 -28.89
CA PHE A 392 4.59 10.36 -29.58
C PHE A 392 3.71 9.13 -29.31
N THR A 393 2.46 9.22 -29.77
CA THR A 393 1.36 8.34 -29.32
C THR A 393 1.56 6.88 -29.73
N GLY A 394 2.22 6.59 -30.86
CA GLY A 394 2.57 5.24 -31.33
C GLY A 394 1.39 4.28 -31.29
N SER A 395 1.43 3.29 -30.40
CA SER A 395 0.35 2.30 -30.20
C SER A 395 -0.92 2.83 -29.52
N ALA A 396 -0.96 4.10 -29.14
CA ALA A 396 -2.04 4.73 -28.37
C ALA A 396 -2.35 4.09 -27.02
N TYR A 397 -1.35 3.50 -26.33
CA TYR A 397 -1.55 2.93 -25.00
C TYR A 397 -1.96 4.00 -23.96
N ALA A 398 -1.41 5.22 -24.07
CA ALA A 398 -1.78 6.35 -23.23
C ALA A 398 -3.24 6.79 -23.45
N LEU A 399 -3.73 6.77 -24.70
CA LEU A 399 -5.12 7.07 -25.04
C LEU A 399 -6.07 6.00 -24.46
N ARG A 400 -5.75 4.70 -24.60
CA ARG A 400 -6.55 3.63 -24.01
C ARG A 400 -6.55 3.71 -22.48
N ALA A 401 -5.41 4.04 -21.86
CA ALA A 401 -5.34 4.32 -20.44
C ALA A 401 -6.23 5.51 -20.04
N CYS A 402 -6.31 6.57 -20.85
CA CYS A 402 -7.24 7.69 -20.63
C CYS A 402 -8.70 7.22 -20.65
N TYR A 403 -9.09 6.38 -21.61
CA TYR A 403 -10.43 5.80 -21.66
C TYR A 403 -10.77 5.03 -20.37
N LEU A 404 -9.89 4.10 -19.97
CA LEU A 404 -10.07 3.26 -18.77
C LEU A 404 -10.14 4.08 -17.48
N THR A 405 -9.45 5.21 -17.44
CA THR A 405 -9.32 6.02 -16.22
C THR A 405 -10.15 7.31 -16.25
N LYS A 406 -10.97 7.50 -17.32
CA LYS A 406 -11.85 8.68 -17.51
C LYS A 406 -11.08 10.01 -17.54
N ARG A 407 -9.99 10.04 -18.32
CA ARG A 407 -9.21 11.23 -18.63
C ARG A 407 -9.46 11.64 -20.10
N ALA A 408 -9.38 12.93 -20.37
CA ALA A 408 -9.35 13.41 -21.75
C ALA A 408 -7.95 13.20 -22.34
N PHE A 409 -7.86 13.09 -23.65
CA PHE A 409 -6.63 12.86 -24.38
C PHE A 409 -6.43 13.90 -25.49
N ILE A 410 -5.21 14.41 -25.58
CA ILE A 410 -4.71 15.16 -26.74
C ILE A 410 -3.35 14.55 -27.10
N GLY A 411 -3.09 14.36 -28.39
CA GLY A 411 -1.83 13.76 -28.79
C GLY A 411 -1.66 13.70 -30.30
N CYS A 412 -0.46 13.35 -30.74
CA CYS A 412 -0.14 13.24 -32.16
C CYS A 412 0.76 12.04 -32.47
N GLU A 413 0.70 11.64 -33.71
CA GLU A 413 1.57 10.64 -34.36
C GLU A 413 1.93 11.15 -35.76
N LYS A 414 3.23 11.12 -36.10
CA LYS A 414 3.70 11.58 -37.42
C LYS A 414 3.50 10.58 -38.53
N SER A 415 3.62 9.27 -38.18
CA SER A 415 3.45 8.19 -39.16
C SER A 415 1.98 7.92 -39.40
N LYS A 416 1.57 8.06 -40.66
CA LYS A 416 0.20 7.73 -41.08
C LYS A 416 -0.11 6.24 -40.82
N ALA A 417 0.84 5.35 -41.07
CA ALA A 417 0.65 3.92 -40.86
C ALA A 417 0.43 3.58 -39.39
N ASN A 418 1.23 4.15 -38.48
CA ASN A 418 1.06 3.95 -37.03
C ASN A 418 -0.24 4.61 -36.53
N TYR A 419 -0.56 5.81 -37.01
CA TYR A 419 -1.81 6.49 -36.67
C TYR A 419 -3.04 5.66 -37.06
N ASP A 420 -3.13 5.22 -38.33
CA ASP A 420 -4.27 4.42 -38.80
C ASP A 420 -4.40 3.10 -38.04
N ARG A 421 -3.26 2.43 -37.77
CA ARG A 421 -3.21 1.20 -37.00
C ARG A 421 -3.69 1.40 -35.56
N ALA A 422 -3.23 2.46 -34.90
CA ALA A 422 -3.62 2.81 -33.54
C ALA A 422 -5.12 3.13 -33.43
N VAL A 423 -5.67 3.91 -34.36
CA VAL A 423 -7.10 4.25 -34.41
C VAL A 423 -7.96 2.99 -34.60
N THR A 424 -7.59 2.14 -35.56
CA THR A 424 -8.29 0.86 -35.81
C THR A 424 -8.25 -0.03 -34.57
N TYR A 425 -7.06 -0.19 -33.98
CA TYR A 425 -6.90 -1.02 -32.80
C TYR A 425 -7.70 -0.50 -31.60
N CYS A 426 -7.74 0.81 -31.34
CA CYS A 426 -8.54 1.38 -30.25
C CYS A 426 -10.04 1.06 -30.40
N ARG A 427 -10.58 1.08 -31.63
CA ARG A 427 -11.98 0.74 -31.90
C ARG A 427 -12.27 -0.75 -31.69
N ASP A 428 -11.41 -1.62 -32.18
CA ASP A 428 -11.58 -3.08 -32.06
C ASP A 428 -11.37 -3.53 -30.60
N TRP A 429 -10.40 -2.95 -29.91
CA TRP A 429 -10.17 -3.19 -28.48
C TRP A 429 -11.39 -2.78 -27.63
N LEU A 430 -12.08 -1.66 -27.96
CA LEU A 430 -13.30 -1.25 -27.26
C LEU A 430 -14.42 -2.28 -27.45
N LYS A 431 -14.65 -2.79 -28.66
CA LYS A 431 -15.66 -3.84 -28.90
C LYS A 431 -15.38 -5.09 -28.05
N THR A 432 -14.10 -5.51 -27.97
CA THR A 432 -13.72 -6.66 -27.15
C THR A 432 -14.04 -6.42 -25.67
N LEU A 433 -13.79 -5.22 -25.14
CA LEU A 433 -14.13 -4.88 -23.75
C LEU A 433 -15.66 -4.89 -23.50
N GLU A 434 -16.44 -4.38 -24.44
CA GLU A 434 -17.91 -4.38 -24.32
C GLU A 434 -18.47 -5.81 -24.35
N ASP A 435 -17.95 -6.67 -25.22
CA ASP A 435 -18.33 -8.07 -25.30
C ASP A 435 -17.97 -8.84 -24.02
N GLU A 436 -16.79 -8.60 -23.44
CA GLU A 436 -16.36 -9.21 -22.19
C GLU A 436 -17.23 -8.74 -20.99
N GLN A 437 -17.66 -7.47 -20.96
CA GLN A 437 -18.56 -6.97 -19.94
C GLN A 437 -19.94 -7.61 -20.02
N ILE A 438 -20.50 -7.75 -21.21
CA ILE A 438 -21.79 -8.42 -21.44
C ILE A 438 -21.71 -9.90 -21.02
N ALA A 439 -20.59 -10.57 -21.30
CA ALA A 439 -20.38 -11.97 -20.92
C ALA A 439 -20.26 -12.17 -19.38
N ASN A 440 -19.75 -11.19 -18.65
CA ASN A 440 -19.60 -11.23 -17.19
C ASN A 440 -20.88 -10.81 -16.43
N ASP A 441 -21.78 -10.10 -17.08
CA ASP A 441 -23.08 -9.66 -16.50
C ASP A 441 -24.22 -10.67 -16.71
N ASN A 442 -24.00 -11.72 -17.54
CA ASN A 442 -24.90 -12.86 -17.77
C ASN A 442 -24.43 -14.12 -17.01
#